data_df9dce4b5da74341461b2598eab82aae
#
_entry.id   df9dce4b5da74341461b2598eab82aae
#
_cell.length_a   1.000
_cell.length_b   1.000
_cell.length_c   1.000
_cell.angle_alpha   90.00
_cell.angle_beta   90.00
_cell.angle_gamma   90.00
#
_symmetry.space_group_name_H-M   'P 1'
#
loop_
_entity.id
_entity.type
_entity.pdbx_description
1 polymer ?
#
loop_
_entity_poly.entity_id
_entity_poly.type
_entity_poly.pdbx_seq_one_letter_code
_entity_poly.pdbx_strand_id
1 'polypeptide(L)'
;MSKTINRRKFLEHTTLSAAGIMLASNMVGCTSKKESGIASYDIMKEVLKYRKIDAHAHPETDLGRQIDSANRLGIGKLQISKPSDKADFKPEEVRANNDIVLNAMKQYPDKYIGFFTLNPVYRKESIEEIKRCVDLGMAGYKGYTQVKVNDPLYFPIIEKLTDLKMLVFMHTFCQLGMAGYRMKYDIGRFPDTTLPEDMVEAARRYPEAMFHFAHIAGGGDWEYECKMIKECPNIYVDTGGSNNEENIIDFAIKQLGEDRIFFGTDDCYHHGVGKILASEATDSQKQKIFFDNYNNVLRKGGHNVA
;
A
#
# COMPACT_ATOMS: atom_id res chain seq x y z
N MET A 1 -48.37 2.93 32.18
CA MET A 1 -49.05 1.77 31.58
C MET A 1 -48.52 1.60 30.13
N SER A 2 -47.61 0.70 29.94
CA SER A 2 -47.05 0.38 28.62
C SER A 2 -48.05 -0.44 27.80
N LYS A 3 -48.50 0.10 26.68
CA LYS A 3 -49.36 -0.67 25.74
C LYS A 3 -48.46 -1.55 24.88
N THR A 4 -48.40 -2.83 25.21
CA THR A 4 -47.80 -3.85 24.36
C THR A 4 -48.59 -4.01 23.04
N ILE A 5 -47.97 -3.72 21.92
CA ILE A 5 -48.56 -3.92 20.60
C ILE A 5 -48.46 -5.40 20.28
N ASN A 6 -49.62 -6.02 20.01
CA ASN A 6 -49.72 -7.43 19.65
C ASN A 6 -49.14 -7.64 18.24
N ARG A 7 -48.31 -8.69 18.04
CA ARG A 7 -47.66 -9.08 16.76
C ARG A 7 -48.59 -9.08 15.55
N ARG A 8 -49.86 -9.51 15.74
CA ARG A 8 -50.86 -9.55 14.70
C ARG A 8 -51.29 -8.16 14.22
N LYS A 9 -51.43 -7.17 15.12
CA LYS A 9 -51.71 -5.77 14.78
C LYS A 9 -50.52 -5.10 14.11
N PHE A 10 -49.27 -5.47 14.46
CA PHE A 10 -48.09 -4.97 13.79
C PHE A 10 -48.02 -5.39 12.34
N LEU A 11 -48.32 -6.68 12.04
CA LEU A 11 -48.32 -7.22 10.67
C LEU A 11 -49.45 -6.63 9.81
N GLU A 12 -50.63 -6.37 10.38
CA GLU A 12 -51.74 -5.71 9.67
C GLU A 12 -51.40 -4.28 9.27
N HIS A 13 -50.68 -3.54 10.10
CA HIS A 13 -50.23 -2.16 9.80
C HIS A 13 -49.12 -2.14 8.75
N THR A 14 -48.22 -3.11 8.76
CA THR A 14 -47.13 -3.20 7.75
C THR A 14 -47.63 -3.61 6.37
N THR A 15 -48.61 -4.49 6.29
CA THR A 15 -49.23 -4.89 4.99
C THR A 15 -50.05 -3.76 4.36
N LEU A 16 -50.76 -2.96 5.14
CA LEU A 16 -51.49 -1.79 4.63
C LEU A 16 -50.52 -0.68 4.14
N SER A 17 -49.41 -0.50 4.80
CA SER A 17 -48.38 0.47 4.38
C SER A 17 -47.70 0.05 3.07
N ALA A 18 -47.38 -1.24 2.90
CA ALA A 18 -46.78 -1.76 1.68
C ALA A 18 -47.76 -1.71 0.47
N ALA A 19 -49.03 -1.99 0.66
CA ALA A 19 -50.05 -1.84 -0.38
C ALA A 19 -50.28 -0.36 -0.77
N GLY A 20 -50.23 0.55 0.18
CA GLY A 20 -50.31 2.00 -0.08
C GLY A 20 -49.16 2.53 -0.93
N ILE A 21 -47.96 2.04 -0.69
CA ILE A 21 -46.74 2.43 -1.47
C ILE A 21 -46.81 1.86 -2.90
N MET A 22 -47.31 0.64 -3.10
CA MET A 22 -47.49 0.06 -4.45
C MET A 22 -48.55 0.78 -5.26
N LEU A 23 -49.65 1.25 -4.66
CA LEU A 23 -50.71 2.00 -5.35
C LEU A 23 -50.28 3.44 -5.70
N ALA A 24 -49.44 4.05 -4.88
CA ALA A 24 -48.90 5.39 -5.15
C ALA A 24 -47.86 5.39 -6.28
N SER A 25 -47.10 4.30 -6.45
CA SER A 25 -46.10 4.17 -7.53
C SER A 25 -46.70 3.98 -8.91
N ASN A 26 -47.97 3.53 -9.01
CA ASN A 26 -48.63 3.33 -10.29
C ASN A 26 -49.44 4.55 -10.80
N MET A 27 -49.49 5.66 -10.01
CA MET A 27 -50.22 6.88 -10.42
C MET A 27 -49.30 8.04 -10.81
N VAL A 28 -47.97 7.87 -10.73
CA VAL A 28 -47.05 8.87 -11.32
C VAL A 28 -46.90 8.53 -12.81
N GLY A 29 -47.71 9.20 -13.63
CA GLY A 29 -47.64 9.07 -15.09
C GLY A 29 -46.17 9.27 -15.55
N CYS A 30 -45.72 8.35 -16.40
CA CYS A 30 -44.49 8.48 -17.16
C CYS A 30 -44.55 9.79 -17.98
N THR A 31 -44.19 10.90 -17.40
CA THR A 31 -43.59 11.96 -18.20
C THR A 31 -42.22 11.44 -18.61
N SER A 32 -42.01 11.18 -19.88
CA SER A 32 -40.71 10.90 -20.45
C SER A 32 -39.78 12.06 -20.08
N LYS A 33 -39.10 11.92 -18.93
CA LYS A 33 -37.88 12.70 -18.74
C LYS A 33 -36.98 12.26 -19.89
N LYS A 34 -36.64 13.20 -20.79
CA LYS A 34 -35.45 13.08 -21.63
C LYS A 34 -34.40 12.42 -20.75
N GLU A 35 -33.96 11.23 -21.10
CA GLU A 35 -32.72 10.69 -20.59
C GLU A 35 -31.68 11.77 -20.84
N SER A 36 -31.35 12.51 -19.79
CA SER A 36 -30.09 13.24 -19.80
C SER A 36 -29.07 12.15 -20.03
N GLY A 37 -28.47 12.12 -21.21
CA GLY A 37 -27.49 11.13 -21.60
C GLY A 37 -26.36 11.17 -20.57
N ILE A 38 -26.47 10.37 -19.53
CA ILE A 38 -25.35 9.97 -18.72
C ILE A 38 -24.51 9.17 -19.70
N ALA A 39 -23.48 9.79 -20.26
CA ALA A 39 -22.48 9.08 -21.01
C ALA A 39 -22.12 7.84 -20.18
N SER A 40 -22.25 6.66 -20.76
CA SER A 40 -22.01 5.42 -20.05
C SER A 40 -20.59 5.50 -19.49
N TYR A 41 -20.47 5.57 -18.16
CA TYR A 41 -19.17 5.60 -17.49
C TYR A 41 -18.50 4.24 -17.70
N ASP A 42 -17.43 4.23 -18.47
CA ASP A 42 -16.64 3.04 -18.72
C ASP A 42 -15.49 2.97 -17.70
N ILE A 43 -15.70 2.21 -16.65
CA ILE A 43 -14.71 2.02 -15.58
C ILE A 43 -13.39 1.46 -16.12
N MET A 44 -13.42 0.57 -17.11
CA MET A 44 -12.20 -0.02 -17.65
C MET A 44 -11.38 1.01 -18.45
N LYS A 45 -12.04 1.95 -19.08
CA LYS A 45 -11.36 3.08 -19.74
C LYS A 45 -10.62 3.94 -18.71
N GLU A 46 -11.24 4.22 -17.57
CA GLU A 46 -10.59 4.95 -16.48
C GLU A 46 -9.45 4.12 -15.84
N VAL A 47 -9.65 2.84 -15.62
CA VAL A 47 -8.59 1.94 -15.12
C VAL A 47 -7.37 1.97 -16.03
N LEU A 48 -7.55 1.87 -17.34
CA LEU A 48 -6.45 1.78 -18.30
C LEU A 48 -5.86 3.13 -18.72
N LYS A 49 -6.42 4.25 -18.29
CA LYS A 49 -5.99 5.61 -18.61
C LYS A 49 -4.58 5.92 -18.11
N TYR A 50 -4.20 5.40 -16.96
CA TYR A 50 -2.95 5.72 -16.28
C TYR A 50 -1.94 4.60 -16.42
N ARG A 51 -0.68 4.94 -16.68
CA ARG A 51 0.44 4.01 -16.46
C ARG A 51 0.56 3.70 -14.96
N LYS A 52 0.95 2.47 -14.62
CA LYS A 52 1.06 2.06 -13.20
C LYS A 52 2.33 1.26 -12.96
N ILE A 53 2.99 1.57 -11.85
CA ILE A 53 4.01 0.74 -11.21
C ILE A 53 3.52 0.45 -9.82
N ASP A 54 3.35 -0.82 -9.48
CA ASP A 54 3.03 -1.24 -8.13
C ASP A 54 4.29 -1.21 -7.27
N ALA A 55 4.32 -0.33 -6.28
CA ALA A 55 5.46 -0.13 -5.37
C ALA A 55 5.46 -1.11 -4.19
N HIS A 56 4.48 -2.01 -4.10
CA HIS A 56 4.36 -2.97 -3.01
C HIS A 56 3.61 -4.23 -3.42
N ALA A 57 4.36 -5.27 -3.74
CA ALA A 57 3.83 -6.59 -4.03
C ALA A 57 4.79 -7.69 -3.52
N HIS A 58 4.31 -8.92 -3.51
CA HIS A 58 5.07 -10.11 -3.15
C HIS A 58 5.01 -11.14 -4.29
N PRO A 59 6.05 -11.96 -4.53
CA PRO A 59 5.99 -12.96 -5.58
C PRO A 59 4.99 -14.07 -5.20
N GLU A 60 3.97 -14.27 -6.04
CA GLU A 60 3.04 -15.38 -5.90
C GLU A 60 3.66 -16.71 -6.38
N THR A 61 3.02 -17.81 -6.02
CA THR A 61 3.46 -19.15 -6.47
C THR A 61 3.33 -19.30 -7.99
N ASP A 62 2.27 -18.72 -8.58
CA ASP A 62 2.05 -18.67 -10.02
C ASP A 62 2.30 -17.25 -10.53
N LEU A 63 3.53 -16.99 -10.93
CA LEU A 63 3.95 -15.69 -11.44
C LEU A 63 3.24 -15.29 -12.74
N GLY A 64 2.89 -16.26 -13.60
CA GLY A 64 2.14 -15.99 -14.83
C GLY A 64 0.75 -15.44 -14.53
N ARG A 65 0.04 -16.09 -13.61
CA ARG A 65 -1.27 -15.63 -13.15
C ARG A 65 -1.22 -14.27 -12.47
N GLN A 66 -0.18 -14.01 -11.66
CA GLN A 66 0.05 -12.72 -11.03
C GLN A 66 0.16 -11.61 -12.08
N ILE A 67 0.99 -11.83 -13.10
CA ILE A 67 1.21 -10.89 -14.20
C ILE A 67 -0.08 -10.66 -15.01
N ASP A 68 -0.82 -11.71 -15.32
CA ASP A 68 -2.09 -11.60 -16.04
C ASP A 68 -3.11 -10.75 -15.27
N SER A 69 -3.20 -10.96 -13.97
CA SER A 69 -4.08 -10.18 -13.09
C SER A 69 -3.70 -8.69 -13.08
N ALA A 70 -2.41 -8.39 -12.93
CA ALA A 70 -1.87 -7.04 -12.97
C ALA A 70 -2.09 -6.36 -14.34
N ASN A 71 -1.82 -7.08 -15.43
CA ASN A 71 -1.99 -6.55 -16.80
C ASN A 71 -3.44 -6.16 -17.11
N ARG A 72 -4.44 -6.91 -16.64
CA ARG A 72 -5.86 -6.59 -16.81
C ARG A 72 -6.23 -5.23 -16.19
N LEU A 73 -5.49 -4.80 -15.17
CA LEU A 73 -5.67 -3.51 -14.50
C LEU A 73 -4.69 -2.43 -14.98
N GLY A 74 -3.93 -2.71 -16.05
CA GLY A 74 -2.96 -1.78 -16.61
C GLY A 74 -1.73 -1.55 -15.71
N ILE A 75 -1.44 -2.47 -14.77
CA ILE A 75 -0.22 -2.44 -13.95
C ILE A 75 0.92 -2.99 -14.79
N GLY A 76 1.83 -2.12 -15.21
CA GLY A 76 2.90 -2.48 -16.14
C GLY A 76 4.06 -3.19 -15.47
N LYS A 77 4.38 -2.82 -14.22
CA LYS A 77 5.46 -3.41 -13.43
C LYS A 77 5.04 -3.56 -11.97
N LEU A 78 5.60 -4.57 -11.33
CA LEU A 78 5.40 -4.91 -9.92
C LEU A 78 6.75 -4.86 -9.20
N GLN A 79 6.88 -4.05 -8.17
CA GLN A 79 7.98 -4.17 -7.22
C GLN A 79 7.66 -5.34 -6.29
N ILE A 80 8.54 -6.33 -6.28
CA ILE A 80 8.36 -7.54 -5.47
C ILE A 80 9.48 -7.72 -4.46
N SER A 81 9.11 -8.19 -3.28
CA SER A 81 10.01 -8.58 -2.19
C SER A 81 9.48 -9.80 -1.46
N LYS A 82 10.34 -10.55 -0.80
CA LYS A 82 9.94 -11.72 -0.01
C LYS A 82 10.49 -11.64 1.41
N PRO A 83 9.95 -10.73 2.26
CA PRO A 83 10.34 -10.66 3.67
C PRO A 83 9.83 -11.88 4.46
N SER A 84 10.20 -11.96 5.74
CA SER A 84 9.73 -12.98 6.68
C SER A 84 9.33 -12.32 8.00
N ASP A 85 8.36 -12.88 8.68
CA ASP A 85 7.95 -12.49 10.04
C ASP A 85 8.72 -13.22 11.15
N LYS A 86 9.65 -14.12 10.78
CA LYS A 86 10.50 -14.80 11.75
C LYS A 86 11.45 -13.80 12.42
N ALA A 87 11.45 -13.75 13.75
CA ALA A 87 12.39 -12.92 14.51
C ALA A 87 13.84 -13.37 14.26
N ASP A 88 14.11 -14.68 14.29
CA ASP A 88 15.42 -15.28 13.96
C ASP A 88 15.46 -15.69 12.47
N PHE A 89 15.31 -14.69 11.58
CA PHE A 89 15.40 -14.86 10.12
C PHE A 89 16.88 -14.95 9.72
N LYS A 90 17.38 -16.15 9.52
CA LYS A 90 18.81 -16.45 9.35
C LYS A 90 19.35 -16.05 7.97
N PRO A 91 20.67 -15.79 7.84
CA PRO A 91 21.27 -15.35 6.57
C PRO A 91 21.01 -16.29 5.37
N GLU A 92 21.00 -17.61 5.60
CA GLU A 92 20.68 -18.59 4.58
C GLU A 92 19.21 -18.54 4.13
N GLU A 93 18.27 -18.23 5.06
CA GLU A 93 16.87 -18.03 4.74
C GLU A 93 16.63 -16.70 4.01
N VAL A 94 17.34 -15.64 4.44
CA VAL A 94 17.39 -14.34 3.76
C VAL A 94 17.81 -14.53 2.30
N ARG A 95 18.91 -15.23 2.09
CA ARG A 95 19.43 -15.50 0.75
C ARG A 95 18.45 -16.30 -0.10
N ALA A 96 17.85 -17.34 0.46
CA ALA A 96 16.84 -18.15 -0.24
C ALA A 96 15.62 -17.32 -0.67
N ASN A 97 15.14 -16.41 0.20
CA ASN A 97 14.04 -15.52 -0.13
C ASN A 97 14.42 -14.51 -1.24
N ASN A 98 15.62 -13.94 -1.18
CA ASN A 98 16.13 -13.06 -2.23
C ASN A 98 16.32 -13.80 -3.57
N ASP A 99 16.74 -15.05 -3.53
CA ASP A 99 16.88 -15.88 -4.74
C ASP A 99 15.52 -16.16 -5.41
N ILE A 100 14.43 -16.28 -4.65
CA ILE A 100 13.07 -16.38 -5.22
C ILE A 100 12.74 -15.11 -6.01
N VAL A 101 13.04 -13.94 -5.47
CA VAL A 101 12.81 -12.64 -6.15
C VAL A 101 13.70 -12.54 -7.40
N LEU A 102 14.99 -12.88 -7.31
CA LEU A 102 15.91 -12.88 -8.46
C LEU A 102 15.46 -13.83 -9.57
N ASN A 103 14.93 -14.99 -9.21
CA ASN A 103 14.40 -15.95 -10.19
C ASN A 103 13.15 -15.40 -10.90
N ALA A 104 12.26 -14.71 -10.18
CA ALA A 104 11.11 -14.04 -10.77
C ALA A 104 11.54 -12.93 -11.75
N MET A 105 12.51 -12.09 -11.36
CA MET A 105 13.09 -11.05 -12.22
C MET A 105 13.73 -11.66 -13.49
N LYS A 106 14.45 -12.76 -13.35
CA LYS A 106 15.08 -13.47 -14.49
C LYS A 106 14.03 -14.05 -15.43
N GLN A 107 12.95 -14.59 -14.90
CA GLN A 107 11.87 -15.21 -15.67
C GLN A 107 11.02 -14.15 -16.40
N TYR A 108 10.80 -12.99 -15.78
CA TYR A 108 9.99 -11.91 -16.32
C TYR A 108 10.66 -10.53 -16.13
N PRO A 109 11.76 -10.25 -16.87
CA PRO A 109 12.62 -9.08 -16.65
C PRO A 109 11.87 -7.74 -16.90
N ASP A 110 10.87 -7.76 -17.77
CA ASP A 110 10.07 -6.57 -18.10
C ASP A 110 8.91 -6.32 -17.14
N LYS A 111 8.70 -7.21 -16.15
CA LYS A 111 7.55 -7.16 -15.24
C LYS A 111 7.93 -6.88 -13.81
N TYR A 112 9.03 -7.44 -13.34
CA TYR A 112 9.39 -7.36 -11.94
C TYR A 112 10.55 -6.40 -11.67
N ILE A 113 10.42 -5.65 -10.58
CA ILE A 113 11.46 -4.86 -9.95
C ILE A 113 11.74 -5.53 -8.60
N GLY A 114 12.93 -6.09 -8.40
CA GLY A 114 13.25 -6.83 -7.19
C GLY A 114 13.75 -5.92 -6.07
N PHE A 115 13.21 -6.13 -4.88
CA PHE A 115 13.72 -5.61 -3.63
C PHE A 115 14.19 -6.77 -2.75
N PHE A 116 15.39 -6.64 -2.21
CA PHE A 116 15.92 -7.65 -1.30
C PHE A 116 15.44 -7.45 0.13
N THR A 117 15.50 -8.51 0.92
CA THR A 117 15.25 -8.47 2.36
C THR A 117 16.53 -8.83 3.13
N LEU A 118 16.60 -8.42 4.39
CA LEU A 118 17.75 -8.66 5.27
C LEU A 118 17.24 -8.88 6.70
N ASN A 119 18.13 -9.38 7.56
CA ASN A 119 17.96 -9.29 9.00
C ASN A 119 19.13 -8.47 9.59
N PRO A 120 18.89 -7.25 10.10
CA PRO A 120 19.94 -6.35 10.60
C PRO A 120 20.77 -6.93 11.74
N VAL A 121 20.26 -7.92 12.47
CA VAL A 121 20.99 -8.64 13.54
C VAL A 121 22.27 -9.30 12.99
N TYR A 122 22.24 -9.78 11.73
CA TYR A 122 23.38 -10.38 11.04
C TYR A 122 24.07 -9.34 10.17
N ARG A 123 24.70 -8.35 10.80
CA ARG A 123 25.26 -7.16 10.15
C ARG A 123 26.19 -7.47 8.98
N LYS A 124 27.17 -8.36 9.19
CA LYS A 124 28.18 -8.68 8.18
C LYS A 124 27.53 -9.33 6.95
N GLU A 125 26.74 -10.35 7.17
CA GLU A 125 26.01 -11.08 6.15
C GLU A 125 25.03 -10.18 5.41
N SER A 126 24.39 -9.24 6.12
CA SER A 126 23.49 -8.26 5.51
C SER A 126 24.23 -7.34 4.53
N ILE A 127 25.40 -6.83 4.88
CA ILE A 127 26.19 -5.98 3.97
C ILE A 127 26.70 -6.75 2.75
N GLU A 128 27.13 -8.00 2.93
CA GLU A 128 27.52 -8.87 1.83
C GLU A 128 26.34 -9.18 0.89
N GLU A 129 25.15 -9.41 1.46
CA GLU A 129 23.94 -9.69 0.71
C GLU A 129 23.42 -8.44 -0.05
N ILE A 130 23.54 -7.23 0.51
CA ILE A 130 23.26 -5.99 -0.23
C ILE A 130 24.10 -5.95 -1.51
N LYS A 131 25.41 -6.16 -1.37
CA LYS A 131 26.29 -6.13 -2.53
C LYS A 131 25.86 -7.15 -3.58
N ARG A 132 25.62 -8.39 -3.17
CA ARG A 132 25.19 -9.48 -4.08
C ARG A 132 23.90 -9.12 -4.82
N CYS A 133 22.89 -8.66 -4.10
CA CYS A 133 21.58 -8.35 -4.68
C CYS A 133 21.64 -7.16 -5.64
N VAL A 134 22.41 -6.13 -5.31
CA VAL A 134 22.64 -4.97 -6.17
C VAL A 134 23.40 -5.37 -7.44
N ASP A 135 24.47 -6.16 -7.33
CA ASP A 135 25.23 -6.67 -8.47
C ASP A 135 24.34 -7.52 -9.41
N LEU A 136 23.26 -8.13 -8.89
CA LEU A 136 22.27 -8.89 -9.65
C LEU A 136 21.04 -8.07 -10.09
N GLY A 137 21.07 -6.75 -9.92
CA GLY A 137 20.08 -5.82 -10.47
C GLY A 137 18.87 -5.53 -9.60
N MET A 138 18.87 -5.90 -8.31
CA MET A 138 17.81 -5.47 -7.40
C MET A 138 17.88 -3.97 -7.10
N ALA A 139 16.72 -3.32 -6.96
CA ALA A 139 16.57 -1.87 -6.97
C ALA A 139 16.35 -1.24 -5.57
N GLY A 140 16.24 -2.03 -4.52
CA GLY A 140 15.98 -1.51 -3.17
C GLY A 140 15.87 -2.60 -2.12
N TYR A 141 15.54 -2.18 -0.92
CA TYR A 141 15.47 -3.00 0.28
C TYR A 141 14.07 -2.97 0.89
N LYS A 142 13.53 -4.12 1.31
CA LYS A 142 12.31 -4.28 2.10
C LYS A 142 12.63 -4.87 3.47
N GLY A 143 12.49 -4.05 4.51
CA GLY A 143 12.56 -4.48 5.91
C GLY A 143 11.21 -4.95 6.45
N TYR A 144 11.27 -5.78 7.48
CA TYR A 144 10.08 -6.30 8.14
C TYR A 144 10.15 -6.11 9.67
N THR A 145 9.73 -7.08 10.45
CA THR A 145 9.49 -6.97 11.89
C THR A 145 10.64 -7.48 12.77
N GLN A 146 11.86 -7.68 12.24
CA GLN A 146 13.00 -8.19 13.02
C GLN A 146 13.59 -7.15 13.94
N VAL A 147 13.67 -5.92 13.49
CA VAL A 147 14.30 -4.79 14.20
C VAL A 147 13.60 -3.50 13.78
N LYS A 148 13.41 -2.57 14.67
CA LYS A 148 12.88 -1.23 14.36
C LYS A 148 13.88 -0.41 13.55
N VAL A 149 13.40 0.40 12.62
CA VAL A 149 14.27 1.16 11.68
C VAL A 149 15.19 2.17 12.37
N ASN A 150 14.83 2.66 13.56
CA ASN A 150 15.64 3.58 14.35
C ASN A 150 16.67 2.88 15.27
N ASP A 151 16.70 1.55 15.28
CA ASP A 151 17.71 0.79 16.05
C ASP A 151 19.09 0.92 15.40
N PRO A 152 20.18 1.06 16.21
CA PRO A 152 21.54 1.13 15.70
C PRO A 152 21.98 -0.02 14.78
N LEU A 153 21.36 -1.18 14.86
CA LEU A 153 21.59 -2.29 13.94
C LEU A 153 21.25 -1.94 12.48
N TYR A 154 20.30 -1.02 12.27
CA TYR A 154 19.95 -0.54 10.92
C TYR A 154 20.92 0.51 10.35
N PHE A 155 21.64 1.24 11.17
CA PHE A 155 22.41 2.39 10.70
C PHE A 155 23.35 2.06 9.54
N PRO A 156 24.17 0.99 9.59
CA PRO A 156 25.05 0.66 8.46
C PRO A 156 24.30 0.27 7.17
N ILE A 157 23.09 -0.28 7.31
CA ILE A 157 22.22 -0.63 6.18
C ILE A 157 21.67 0.65 5.55
N ILE A 158 21.12 1.55 6.38
CA ILE A 158 20.58 2.85 5.92
C ILE A 158 21.67 3.64 5.19
N GLU A 159 22.86 3.75 5.79
CA GLU A 159 24.02 4.44 5.20
C GLU A 159 24.36 3.85 3.84
N LYS A 160 24.44 2.51 3.75
CA LYS A 160 24.76 1.83 2.48
C LYS A 160 23.69 2.04 1.42
N LEU A 161 22.40 2.00 1.80
CA LEU A 161 21.28 2.25 0.87
C LEU A 161 21.24 3.73 0.43
N THR A 162 21.60 4.66 1.32
CA THR A 162 21.71 6.08 0.99
C THR A 162 22.80 6.33 -0.05
N ASP A 163 23.98 5.73 0.11
CA ASP A 163 25.07 5.79 -0.87
C ASP A 163 24.64 5.27 -2.25
N LEU A 164 23.85 4.22 -2.25
CA LEU A 164 23.30 3.60 -3.46
C LEU A 164 22.07 4.33 -4.01
N LYS A 165 21.57 5.35 -3.32
CA LYS A 165 20.33 6.08 -3.63
C LYS A 165 19.12 5.16 -3.78
N MET A 166 19.05 4.16 -2.91
CA MET A 166 17.98 3.17 -2.85
C MET A 166 17.01 3.45 -1.70
N LEU A 167 15.76 3.02 -1.88
CA LEU A 167 14.74 3.11 -0.84
C LEU A 167 15.02 2.19 0.33
N VAL A 168 14.83 2.71 1.54
CA VAL A 168 14.66 1.94 2.78
C VAL A 168 13.16 1.71 2.97
N PHE A 169 12.66 0.62 2.41
CA PHE A 169 11.24 0.28 2.45
C PHE A 169 10.95 -0.59 3.67
N MET A 170 10.14 -0.07 4.62
CA MET A 170 9.83 -0.75 5.87
C MET A 170 8.37 -1.20 5.93
N HIS A 171 8.16 -2.44 6.36
CA HIS A 171 6.84 -2.84 6.84
C HIS A 171 6.49 -2.05 8.09
N THR A 172 5.27 -1.55 8.15
CA THR A 172 4.85 -0.68 9.24
C THR A 172 3.44 -1.03 9.67
N PHE A 173 3.15 -0.74 10.91
CA PHE A 173 1.85 -0.98 11.46
C PHE A 173 1.56 0.05 12.56
N CYS A 174 0.44 0.75 12.46
CA CYS A 174 0.02 1.71 13.47
C CYS A 174 -1.45 1.48 13.81
N GLN A 175 -1.73 1.15 15.06
CA GLN A 175 -3.09 1.03 15.58
C GLN A 175 -3.24 1.89 16.83
N LEU A 176 -3.72 3.10 16.65
CA LEU A 176 -4.10 4.04 17.72
C LEU A 176 -5.63 4.22 17.73
N GLY A 177 -6.13 5.20 18.46
CA GLY A 177 -7.53 5.58 18.44
C GLY A 177 -8.46 4.40 18.73
N MET A 178 -9.41 4.17 17.87
CA MET A 178 -10.38 3.08 18.01
C MET A 178 -9.67 1.71 17.99
N ALA A 179 -8.65 1.57 17.22
CA ALA A 179 -7.78 0.40 17.18
C ALA A 179 -6.70 0.41 18.28
N GLY A 180 -6.45 1.52 18.95
CA GLY A 180 -5.45 1.65 20.02
C GLY A 180 -5.65 0.70 21.20
N TYR A 181 -6.88 0.27 21.44
CA TYR A 181 -7.16 -0.80 22.39
C TYR A 181 -6.55 -2.14 21.95
N ARG A 182 -6.60 -2.47 20.66
CA ARG A 182 -5.95 -3.66 20.08
C ARG A 182 -4.44 -3.58 20.17
N MET A 183 -3.87 -2.41 19.99
CA MET A 183 -2.43 -2.22 20.05
C MET A 183 -1.79 -2.79 21.31
N LYS A 184 -2.47 -2.72 22.46
CA LYS A 184 -1.98 -3.33 23.70
C LYS A 184 -1.81 -4.84 23.64
N TYR A 185 -2.60 -5.50 22.79
CA TYR A 185 -2.61 -6.96 22.67
C TYR A 185 -1.81 -7.44 21.46
N ASP A 186 -1.81 -6.68 20.40
CA ASP A 186 -1.19 -7.08 19.15
C ASP A 186 0.30 -6.71 19.07
N ILE A 187 0.74 -5.67 19.78
CA ILE A 187 2.14 -5.25 19.81
C ILE A 187 3.07 -6.36 20.35
N GLY A 188 2.54 -7.26 21.19
CA GLY A 188 3.28 -8.42 21.70
C GLY A 188 3.59 -9.47 20.64
N ARG A 189 2.88 -9.47 19.50
CA ARG A 189 3.13 -10.38 18.38
C ARG A 189 4.33 -9.94 17.55
N PHE A 190 4.46 -8.63 17.34
CA PHE A 190 5.55 -8.04 16.56
C PHE A 190 6.11 -6.81 17.28
N PRO A 191 6.83 -7.00 18.40
CA PRO A 191 7.28 -5.89 19.25
C PRO A 191 8.27 -4.96 18.55
N ASP A 192 8.97 -5.48 17.55
CA ASP A 192 9.99 -4.76 16.78
C ASP A 192 9.47 -4.21 15.44
N THR A 193 8.14 -4.17 15.26
CA THR A 193 7.54 -3.47 14.11
C THR A 193 7.82 -1.98 14.20
N THR A 194 8.28 -1.41 13.09
CA THR A 194 8.51 0.03 12.96
C THR A 194 7.19 0.79 13.06
N LEU A 195 7.13 1.77 13.96
CA LEU A 195 6.03 2.70 14.13
C LEU A 195 6.33 4.04 13.43
N PRO A 196 5.34 4.93 13.26
CA PRO A 196 5.56 6.26 12.67
C PRO A 196 6.63 7.07 13.38
N GLU A 197 6.71 7.01 14.71
CA GLU A 197 7.71 7.70 15.52
C GLU A 197 9.13 7.19 15.24
N ASP A 198 9.30 5.87 15.13
CA ASP A 198 10.58 5.23 14.83
C ASP A 198 11.08 5.67 13.43
N MET A 199 10.15 5.76 12.46
CA MET A 199 10.45 6.23 11.10
C MET A 199 10.86 7.71 11.09
N VAL A 200 10.15 8.56 11.83
CA VAL A 200 10.47 9.98 11.95
C VAL A 200 11.86 10.18 12.58
N GLU A 201 12.20 9.41 13.61
CA GLU A 201 13.52 9.43 14.22
C GLU A 201 14.61 9.06 13.22
N ALA A 202 14.44 7.95 12.49
CA ALA A 202 15.38 7.51 11.47
C ALA A 202 15.50 8.54 10.33
N ALA A 203 14.38 9.09 9.85
CA ALA A 203 14.36 10.06 8.77
C ALA A 203 15.06 11.40 9.12
N ARG A 204 14.93 11.84 10.37
CA ARG A 204 15.65 13.02 10.88
C ARG A 204 17.14 12.79 11.08
N ARG A 205 17.53 11.56 11.45
CA ARG A 205 18.92 11.15 11.58
C ARG A 205 19.62 11.06 10.22
N TYR A 206 18.91 10.62 9.20
CA TYR A 206 19.41 10.41 7.85
C TYR A 206 18.60 11.20 6.82
N PRO A 207 18.74 12.55 6.78
CA PRO A 207 17.94 13.40 5.91
C PRO A 207 18.17 13.13 4.41
N GLU A 208 19.32 12.56 4.04
CA GLU A 208 19.64 12.18 2.65
C GLU A 208 19.06 10.82 2.24
N ALA A 209 18.63 9.98 3.20
CA ALA A 209 18.03 8.69 2.93
C ALA A 209 16.59 8.86 2.44
N MET A 210 16.15 7.94 1.59
CA MET A 210 14.77 7.86 1.13
C MET A 210 14.08 6.71 1.85
N PHE A 211 13.12 7.04 2.71
CA PHE A 211 12.34 6.06 3.44
C PHE A 211 11.01 5.82 2.76
N HIS A 212 10.58 4.56 2.67
CA HIS A 212 9.27 4.18 2.19
C HIS A 212 8.53 3.46 3.32
N PHE A 213 7.43 4.05 3.76
CA PHE A 213 6.56 3.51 4.78
C PHE A 213 5.50 2.65 4.08
N ALA A 214 5.49 1.34 4.33
CA ALA A 214 4.56 0.40 3.70
C ALA A 214 3.13 0.69 4.11
N HIS A 215 2.24 0.67 3.13
CA HIS A 215 0.80 0.88 3.30
C HIS A 215 0.46 1.93 4.36
N ILE A 216 -0.37 2.89 4.06
CA ILE A 216 -0.70 3.96 5.01
C ILE A 216 -1.29 3.31 6.28
N ALA A 217 -0.48 3.26 7.36
CA ALA A 217 -0.78 2.70 8.68
C ALA A 217 -1.15 1.21 8.75
N GLY A 218 -0.89 0.41 7.71
CA GLY A 218 -1.04 -1.04 7.77
C GLY A 218 -2.43 -1.57 8.18
N GLY A 219 -3.50 -0.83 7.89
CA GLY A 219 -4.84 -1.18 8.34
C GLY A 219 -5.24 -0.56 9.68
N GLY A 220 -4.45 0.39 10.20
CA GLY A 220 -4.69 1.08 11.47
C GLY A 220 -4.94 2.59 11.30
N ASP A 221 -4.35 3.39 12.17
CA ASP A 221 -4.57 4.85 12.27
C ASP A 221 -3.80 5.63 11.19
N TRP A 222 -4.26 5.59 9.99
CA TRP A 222 -3.70 6.27 8.83
C TRP A 222 -3.66 7.80 8.96
N GLU A 223 -4.61 8.40 9.64
CA GLU A 223 -4.58 9.84 9.92
C GLU A 223 -3.41 10.23 10.83
N TYR A 224 -3.19 9.44 11.88
CA TYR A 224 -2.09 9.67 12.81
C TYR A 224 -0.74 9.53 12.09
N GLU A 225 -0.58 8.49 11.30
CA GLU A 225 0.64 8.27 10.51
C GLU A 225 0.94 9.46 9.60
N CYS A 226 -0.04 9.88 8.77
CA CYS A 226 0.16 11.01 7.88
C CYS A 226 0.53 12.30 8.62
N LYS A 227 -0.08 12.54 9.79
CA LYS A 227 0.23 13.72 10.63
C LYS A 227 1.63 13.64 11.23
N MET A 228 2.07 12.45 11.65
CA MET A 228 3.39 12.24 12.24
C MET A 228 4.53 12.45 11.25
N ILE A 229 4.41 11.89 10.04
CA ILE A 229 5.48 11.94 9.03
C ILE A 229 5.46 13.21 8.17
N LYS A 230 4.50 14.10 8.39
CA LYS A 230 4.28 15.32 7.59
C LYS A 230 5.55 16.14 7.40
N GLU A 231 6.28 16.40 8.48
CA GLU A 231 7.46 17.26 8.51
C GLU A 231 8.76 16.56 8.04
N CYS A 232 8.67 15.30 7.59
CA CYS A 232 9.82 14.53 7.10
C CYS A 232 9.68 14.31 5.59
N PRO A 233 10.22 15.24 4.74
CA PRO A 233 10.01 15.19 3.28
C PRO A 233 10.68 13.98 2.59
N ASN A 234 11.60 13.31 3.27
CA ASN A 234 12.29 12.11 2.82
C ASN A 234 11.55 10.79 3.17
N ILE A 235 10.32 10.89 3.73
CA ILE A 235 9.43 9.74 3.93
C ILE A 235 8.35 9.74 2.85
N TYR A 236 8.26 8.63 2.15
CA TYR A 236 7.20 8.29 1.19
C TYR A 236 6.28 7.23 1.78
N VAL A 237 5.05 7.14 1.29
CA VAL A 237 4.08 6.12 1.69
C VAL A 237 3.50 5.42 0.47
N ASP A 238 3.05 4.17 0.61
CA ASP A 238 2.25 3.52 -0.42
C ASP A 238 0.79 3.29 0.01
N THR A 239 -0.05 3.08 -0.97
CA THR A 239 -1.50 2.92 -0.82
C THR A 239 -1.94 1.47 -0.63
N GLY A 240 -1.00 0.53 -0.44
CA GLY A 240 -1.27 -0.88 -0.27
C GLY A 240 -2.02 -1.21 1.02
N GLY A 241 -2.17 -2.51 1.27
CA GLY A 241 -2.77 -3.02 2.49
C GLY A 241 -4.30 -2.90 2.56
N SER A 242 -4.84 -3.23 3.73
CA SER A 242 -6.27 -3.47 3.95
C SER A 242 -7.08 -2.24 4.38
N ASN A 243 -6.54 -1.04 4.27
CA ASN A 243 -7.28 0.19 4.57
C ASN A 243 -8.38 0.44 3.53
N ASN A 244 -9.63 0.55 3.98
CA ASN A 244 -10.81 0.67 3.13
C ASN A 244 -11.54 2.01 3.30
N GLU A 245 -10.98 2.93 4.05
CA GLU A 245 -11.59 4.24 4.31
C GLU A 245 -11.61 5.10 3.03
N GLU A 246 -12.75 5.73 2.76
CA GLU A 246 -13.01 6.48 1.53
C GLU A 246 -12.05 7.65 1.34
N ASN A 247 -11.68 8.33 2.42
CA ASN A 247 -10.93 9.60 2.38
C ASN A 247 -9.42 9.45 2.50
N ILE A 248 -8.88 8.23 2.53
CA ILE A 248 -7.47 8.00 2.86
C ILE A 248 -6.51 8.68 1.87
N ILE A 249 -6.80 8.61 0.58
CA ILE A 249 -5.96 9.20 -0.47
C ILE A 249 -6.01 10.73 -0.41
N ASP A 250 -7.20 11.30 -0.29
CA ASP A 250 -7.40 12.75 -0.26
C ASP A 250 -6.77 13.37 0.99
N PHE A 251 -6.89 12.68 2.13
CA PHE A 251 -6.23 13.10 3.36
C PHE A 251 -4.70 13.01 3.25
N ALA A 252 -4.18 11.92 2.69
CA ALA A 252 -2.73 11.75 2.49
C ALA A 252 -2.18 12.86 1.57
N ILE A 253 -2.84 13.17 0.45
CA ILE A 253 -2.47 14.29 -0.42
C ILE A 253 -2.46 15.61 0.36
N LYS A 254 -3.50 15.87 1.17
CA LYS A 254 -3.60 17.10 1.99
C LYS A 254 -2.48 17.23 3.02
N GLN A 255 -2.04 16.13 3.64
CA GLN A 255 -1.03 16.16 4.70
C GLN A 255 0.39 16.09 4.15
N LEU A 256 0.63 15.25 3.14
CA LEU A 256 1.95 14.90 2.67
C LEU A 256 2.32 15.59 1.34
N GLY A 257 1.32 16.06 0.61
CA GLY A 257 1.48 16.44 -0.79
C GLY A 257 1.47 15.23 -1.73
N GLU A 258 1.16 15.48 -2.98
CA GLU A 258 0.96 14.44 -4.00
C GLU A 258 2.24 13.70 -4.41
N ASP A 259 3.42 14.30 -4.18
CA ASP A 259 4.71 13.77 -4.65
C ASP A 259 5.32 12.68 -3.74
N ARG A 260 4.73 12.47 -2.57
CA ARG A 260 5.23 11.49 -1.57
C ARG A 260 4.39 10.23 -1.46
N ILE A 261 3.40 10.05 -2.33
CA ILE A 261 2.47 8.92 -2.32
C ILE A 261 2.77 8.03 -3.50
N PHE A 262 2.97 6.74 -3.26
CA PHE A 262 3.16 5.71 -4.27
C PHE A 262 1.92 4.83 -4.38
N PHE A 263 1.60 4.38 -5.56
CA PHE A 263 0.67 3.30 -5.77
C PHE A 263 1.31 1.98 -5.31
N GLY A 264 0.74 1.36 -4.31
CA GLY A 264 1.08 0.02 -3.84
C GLY A 264 -0.19 -0.79 -3.64
N THR A 265 -0.13 -2.10 -3.81
CA THR A 265 -1.31 -2.96 -3.69
C THR A 265 -1.24 -3.95 -2.56
N ASP A 266 -0.04 -4.38 -2.15
CA ASP A 266 0.16 -5.49 -1.22
C ASP A 266 -0.65 -6.73 -1.68
N ASP A 267 -0.53 -7.04 -2.98
CA ASP A 267 -1.21 -8.10 -3.73
C ASP A 267 -2.74 -7.95 -3.89
N CYS A 268 -3.33 -6.85 -3.40
CA CYS A 268 -4.75 -6.54 -3.58
C CYS A 268 -4.98 -5.59 -4.78
N TYR A 269 -4.62 -6.01 -6.00
CA TYR A 269 -4.54 -5.16 -7.20
C TYR A 269 -5.81 -4.35 -7.49
N HIS A 270 -6.98 -4.99 -7.50
CA HIS A 270 -8.25 -4.32 -7.81
C HIS A 270 -8.62 -3.29 -6.72
N HIS A 271 -8.36 -3.59 -5.46
CA HIS A 271 -8.59 -2.68 -4.35
C HIS A 271 -7.66 -1.47 -4.43
N GLY A 272 -6.34 -1.69 -4.65
CA GLY A 272 -5.37 -0.62 -4.77
C GLY A 272 -5.68 0.35 -5.91
N VAL A 273 -6.06 -0.16 -7.09
CA VAL A 273 -6.48 0.67 -8.23
C VAL A 273 -7.78 1.42 -7.93
N GLY A 274 -8.80 0.73 -7.40
CA GLY A 274 -10.10 1.30 -7.08
C GLY A 274 -10.01 2.43 -6.05
N LYS A 275 -9.19 2.28 -5.02
CA LYS A 275 -8.96 3.27 -3.96
C LYS A 275 -8.51 4.63 -4.54
N ILE A 276 -7.55 4.62 -5.47
CA ILE A 276 -7.05 5.84 -6.09
C ILE A 276 -8.06 6.43 -7.09
N LEU A 277 -8.73 5.58 -7.89
CA LEU A 277 -9.73 6.06 -8.85
C LEU A 277 -10.94 6.70 -8.17
N ALA A 278 -11.34 6.20 -7.01
CA ALA A 278 -12.47 6.71 -6.23
C ALA A 278 -12.17 8.01 -5.48
N SER A 279 -10.89 8.41 -5.34
CA SER A 279 -10.52 9.67 -4.67
C SER A 279 -10.88 10.91 -5.50
N GLU A 280 -10.93 12.07 -4.82
CA GLU A 280 -11.11 13.39 -5.45
C GLU A 280 -9.85 13.92 -6.15
N ALA A 281 -8.75 13.15 -6.14
CA ALA A 281 -7.50 13.52 -6.79
C ALA A 281 -7.72 13.83 -8.27
N THR A 282 -7.07 14.87 -8.76
CA THR A 282 -7.07 15.25 -10.20
C THR A 282 -6.37 14.18 -11.04
N ASP A 283 -6.62 14.17 -12.34
CA ASP A 283 -5.92 13.27 -13.27
C ASP A 283 -4.40 13.35 -13.18
N SER A 284 -3.86 14.54 -13.00
CA SER A 284 -2.41 14.76 -12.81
C SER A 284 -1.91 14.12 -11.52
N GLN A 285 -2.65 14.27 -10.42
CA GLN A 285 -2.30 13.66 -9.12
C GLN A 285 -2.40 12.14 -9.20
N LYS A 286 -3.44 11.60 -9.84
CA LYS A 286 -3.58 10.15 -10.06
C LYS A 286 -2.42 9.60 -10.88
N GLN A 287 -1.99 10.29 -11.96
CA GLN A 287 -0.84 9.87 -12.75
C GLN A 287 0.46 9.88 -11.93
N LYS A 288 0.69 10.90 -11.10
CA LYS A 288 1.83 10.96 -10.19
C LYS A 288 1.83 9.79 -9.23
N ILE A 289 0.72 9.52 -8.56
CA ILE A 289 0.60 8.44 -7.57
C ILE A 289 0.77 7.07 -8.23
N PHE A 290 0.12 6.84 -9.37
CA PHE A 290 0.18 5.57 -10.07
C PHE A 290 1.54 5.25 -10.68
N PHE A 291 2.32 6.26 -11.09
CA PHE A 291 3.53 6.01 -11.84
C PHE A 291 4.69 6.96 -11.54
N ASP A 292 4.48 8.28 -11.69
CA ASP A 292 5.60 9.21 -11.83
C ASP A 292 6.45 9.29 -10.55
N ASN A 293 5.82 9.33 -9.38
CA ASN A 293 6.51 9.47 -8.10
C ASN A 293 7.48 8.31 -7.87
N TYR A 294 6.98 7.08 -8.03
CA TYR A 294 7.82 5.90 -7.80
C TYR A 294 8.91 5.75 -8.86
N ASN A 295 8.58 5.97 -10.13
CA ASN A 295 9.56 6.00 -11.21
C ASN A 295 10.68 7.03 -10.97
N ASN A 296 10.33 8.23 -10.51
CA ASN A 296 11.30 9.27 -10.19
C ASN A 296 12.26 8.87 -9.07
N VAL A 297 11.78 8.17 -8.06
CA VAL A 297 12.63 7.66 -6.98
C VAL A 297 13.54 6.53 -7.46
N LEU A 298 13.02 5.57 -8.22
CA LEU A 298 13.82 4.47 -8.81
C LEU A 298 14.93 5.01 -9.72
N ARG A 299 14.65 6.06 -10.51
CA ARG A 299 15.66 6.69 -11.38
C ARG A 299 16.83 7.31 -10.61
N LYS A 300 16.66 7.77 -9.38
CA LYS A 300 17.76 8.25 -8.54
C LYS A 300 18.80 7.16 -8.27
N GLY A 301 18.35 5.92 -8.11
CA GLY A 301 19.19 4.72 -7.97
C GLY A 301 19.68 4.13 -9.30
N GLY A 302 19.40 4.79 -10.43
CA GLY A 302 19.82 4.31 -11.76
C GLY A 302 18.84 3.33 -12.41
N HIS A 303 17.70 3.06 -11.81
CA HIS A 303 16.66 2.16 -12.35
C HIS A 303 15.62 2.95 -13.13
N ASN A 304 15.62 2.82 -14.44
CA ASN A 304 14.61 3.44 -15.30
C ASN A 304 13.59 2.38 -15.73
N VAL A 305 12.34 2.58 -15.39
CA VAL A 305 11.22 1.69 -15.71
C VAL A 305 10.25 2.28 -16.75
N ALA A 306 10.62 3.43 -17.33
CA ALA A 306 9.86 4.08 -18.37
C ALA A 306 9.93 3.35 -19.71
#